data_37d3d9e29f16a60f08672ab588faed20
#
_entry.id   37d3d9e29f16a60f08672ab588faed20
#
_cell.length_a   1.000
_cell.length_b   1.000
_cell.length_c   1.000
_cell.angle_alpha   90.00
_cell.angle_beta   90.00
_cell.angle_gamma   90.00
#
_symmetry.space_group_name_H-M   'P 1'
#
loop_
_entity.id
_entity.type
_entity.pdbx_description
1 polymer ?
#
loop_
_entity_poly.entity_id
_entity_poly.type
_entity_poly.pdbx_seq_one_letter_code
_entity_poly.pdbx_strand_id
1 'polypeptide(L)'
;MSTEVSLFYNQEACKDVLILIADESSYPDKVEKYEDVIILKNKDRIVGINILNSLEYVKIKASGLIHSVNEQLAKLIENIVKDYSDYDIKVVDNNFILGQIKENLGKNQYKIDIGLKESVLAISNIGELNIGEFVEVSYKETRLPTGHKAYHYLKGLADYLITNKDLRPDVCGTKLYILESSK
;
A
#
# COMPACT_ATOMS: atom_id res chain seq x y z
N MET A 1 20.24 7.48 10.43
CA MET A 1 18.77 7.58 10.24
C MET A 1 18.29 6.49 9.32
N SER A 2 17.19 5.86 9.65
CA SER A 2 16.58 4.86 8.78
C SER A 2 15.71 5.52 7.71
N THR A 3 15.69 4.93 6.52
CA THR A 3 14.79 5.34 5.44
C THR A 3 13.46 4.62 5.59
N GLU A 4 12.36 5.35 5.59
CA GLU A 4 11.03 4.76 5.61
C GLU A 4 10.64 4.28 4.22
N VAL A 5 10.16 3.05 4.13
CA VAL A 5 9.72 2.42 2.89
C VAL A 5 8.35 1.77 3.07
N SER A 6 7.59 1.72 1.99
CA SER A 6 6.32 1.00 1.93
C SER A 6 6.47 -0.25 1.07
N LEU A 7 5.92 -1.36 1.53
CA LEU A 7 5.92 -2.63 0.80
C LEU A 7 4.73 -2.70 -0.15
N PHE A 8 5.00 -3.08 -1.39
CA PHE A 8 3.98 -3.48 -2.35
C PHE A 8 4.39 -4.80 -2.98
N TYR A 9 3.50 -5.78 -2.93
CA TYR A 9 3.76 -7.11 -3.47
C TYR A 9 2.51 -7.67 -4.12
N ASN A 10 2.68 -8.21 -5.32
CA ASN A 10 1.64 -8.96 -6.02
C ASN A 10 2.29 -10.17 -6.69
N GLN A 11 1.96 -11.36 -6.20
CA GLN A 11 2.58 -12.59 -6.68
C GLN A 11 2.37 -12.81 -8.17
N GLU A 12 1.21 -12.46 -8.71
CA GLU A 12 0.91 -12.62 -10.13
C GLU A 12 1.71 -11.66 -11.02
N ALA A 13 1.81 -10.40 -10.58
CA ALA A 13 2.47 -9.35 -11.35
C ALA A 13 3.98 -9.29 -11.10
N CYS A 14 4.40 -9.41 -9.85
CA CYS A 14 5.79 -9.23 -9.45
C CYS A 14 6.52 -10.57 -9.28
N LYS A 15 5.79 -11.68 -9.30
CA LYS A 15 6.32 -13.04 -9.12
C LYS A 15 7.11 -13.14 -7.82
N ASP A 16 8.43 -13.14 -7.92
CA ASP A 16 9.36 -13.40 -6.84
C ASP A 16 10.13 -12.14 -6.41
N VAL A 17 9.56 -10.96 -6.65
CA VAL A 17 10.19 -9.68 -6.31
C VAL A 17 9.32 -8.92 -5.32
N LEU A 18 9.89 -8.57 -4.17
CA LEU A 18 9.30 -7.60 -3.25
C LEU A 18 9.73 -6.20 -3.66
N ILE A 19 8.78 -5.29 -3.72
CA ILE A 19 9.01 -3.89 -4.09
C ILE A 19 8.81 -3.01 -2.87
N LEU A 20 9.83 -2.23 -2.52
CA LEU A 20 9.79 -1.27 -1.44
C LEU A 20 9.96 0.13 -2.04
N ILE A 21 9.06 1.05 -1.71
CA ILE A 21 9.06 2.42 -2.26
C ILE A 21 9.34 3.40 -1.12
N ALA A 22 10.39 4.21 -1.29
CA ALA A 22 10.76 5.26 -0.33
C ALA A 22 10.31 6.64 -0.81
N ASP A 23 10.44 6.94 -2.10
CA ASP A 23 10.11 8.24 -2.68
C ASP A 23 9.52 8.06 -4.06
N GLU A 24 8.24 8.40 -4.20
CA GLU A 24 7.52 8.31 -5.46
C GLU A 24 7.80 9.46 -6.43
N SER A 25 8.39 10.55 -5.93
CA SER A 25 8.59 11.76 -6.73
C SER A 25 9.92 11.79 -7.49
N SER A 26 10.83 10.85 -7.20
CA SER A 26 12.17 10.83 -7.76
C SER A 26 12.43 9.56 -8.56
N TYR A 27 13.04 9.72 -9.73
CA TYR A 27 13.50 8.58 -10.52
C TYR A 27 14.91 8.18 -10.08
N PRO A 28 15.24 6.88 -10.05
CA PRO A 28 16.59 6.46 -9.70
C PRO A 28 17.58 6.85 -10.80
N ASP A 29 18.72 7.37 -10.39
CA ASP A 29 19.87 7.65 -11.27
C ASP A 29 21.05 6.72 -10.98
N LYS A 30 20.96 5.91 -9.93
CA LYS A 30 21.99 4.97 -9.53
C LYS A 30 21.37 3.70 -8.97
N VAL A 31 21.97 2.56 -9.32
CA VAL A 31 21.55 1.23 -8.85
C VAL A 31 22.74 0.57 -8.14
N GLU A 32 22.53 0.11 -6.93
CA GLU A 32 23.51 -0.68 -6.19
C GLU A 32 22.93 -2.09 -5.99
N LYS A 33 23.70 -3.11 -6.34
CA LYS A 33 23.26 -4.50 -6.22
C LYS A 33 24.07 -5.23 -5.15
N TYR A 34 23.38 -5.82 -4.18
CA TYR A 34 23.95 -6.63 -3.10
C TYR A 34 23.27 -8.00 -3.11
N GLU A 35 23.74 -8.89 -3.98
CA GLU A 35 23.10 -10.19 -4.25
C GLU A 35 21.63 -10.01 -4.67
N ASP A 36 20.68 -10.45 -3.84
CA ASP A 36 19.26 -10.34 -4.15
C ASP A 36 18.63 -9.00 -3.74
N VAL A 37 19.40 -8.13 -3.08
CA VAL A 37 18.91 -6.79 -2.68
C VAL A 37 19.43 -5.74 -3.65
N ILE A 38 18.51 -5.05 -4.32
CA ILE A 38 18.81 -3.98 -5.27
C ILE A 38 18.37 -2.67 -4.68
N ILE A 39 19.30 -1.75 -4.44
CA ILE A 39 19.02 -0.42 -3.92
C ILE A 39 18.95 0.57 -5.06
N LEU A 40 17.82 1.25 -5.18
CA LEU A 40 17.58 2.29 -6.17
C LEU A 40 17.75 3.65 -5.50
N LYS A 41 18.66 4.47 -6.04
CA LYS A 41 19.01 5.77 -5.44
C LYS A 41 18.82 6.90 -6.43
N ASN A 42 18.46 8.05 -5.93
CA ASN A 42 18.57 9.32 -6.63
C ASN A 42 19.53 10.19 -5.82
N LYS A 43 20.69 10.48 -6.43
CA LYS A 43 21.85 11.07 -5.73
C LYS A 43 22.25 10.15 -4.57
N ASP A 44 22.21 10.64 -3.35
CA ASP A 44 22.61 9.88 -2.16
C ASP A 44 21.40 9.32 -1.38
N ARG A 45 20.16 9.52 -1.90
CA ARG A 45 18.95 9.06 -1.22
C ARG A 45 18.42 7.78 -1.83
N ILE A 46 17.97 6.87 -0.98
CA ILE A 46 17.25 5.68 -1.42
C ILE A 46 15.85 6.10 -1.87
N VAL A 47 15.45 5.72 -3.09
CA VAL A 47 14.11 5.96 -3.61
C VAL A 47 13.30 4.68 -3.71
N GLY A 48 13.96 3.53 -3.77
CA GLY A 48 13.29 2.24 -3.80
C GLY A 48 14.25 1.10 -3.54
N ILE A 49 13.70 -0.06 -3.25
CA ILE A 49 14.45 -1.30 -3.03
C ILE A 49 13.67 -2.45 -3.64
N ASN A 50 14.35 -3.31 -4.38
CA ASN A 50 13.79 -4.55 -4.87
C ASN A 50 14.51 -5.73 -4.21
N ILE A 51 13.76 -6.68 -3.68
CA ILE A 51 14.31 -7.92 -3.14
C ILE A 51 13.95 -9.03 -4.11
N LEU A 52 14.96 -9.56 -4.79
CA LEU A 52 14.82 -10.66 -5.75
C LEU A 52 14.75 -11.98 -5.00
N ASN A 53 14.21 -13.02 -5.64
CA ASN A 53 14.07 -14.34 -5.06
C ASN A 53 13.44 -14.30 -3.66
N SER A 54 12.45 -13.43 -3.51
CA SER A 54 11.85 -13.11 -2.21
C SER A 54 11.21 -14.30 -1.51
N LEU A 55 10.74 -15.30 -2.27
CA LEU A 55 10.15 -16.52 -1.71
C LEU A 55 11.16 -17.40 -0.97
N GLU A 56 12.46 -17.20 -1.19
CA GLU A 56 13.50 -17.86 -0.43
C GLU A 56 13.67 -17.28 0.98
N TYR A 57 13.29 -16.00 1.14
CA TYR A 57 13.42 -15.27 2.40
C TYR A 57 12.13 -15.16 3.18
N VAL A 58 11.01 -15.02 2.46
CA VAL A 58 9.70 -14.72 3.04
C VAL A 58 8.66 -15.66 2.47
N LYS A 59 7.95 -16.38 3.34
CA LYS A 59 6.81 -17.21 2.91
C LYS A 59 5.54 -16.37 2.98
N ILE A 60 5.16 -15.79 1.84
CA ILE A 60 3.91 -15.07 1.73
C ILE A 60 2.89 -15.96 1.03
N LYS A 61 1.92 -16.45 1.80
CA LYS A 61 0.78 -17.19 1.26
C LYS A 61 -0.36 -16.19 1.07
N ALA A 62 -0.44 -15.62 -0.12
CA ALA A 62 -1.47 -14.66 -0.41
C ALA A 62 -1.75 -14.61 -1.90
N SER A 63 -3.02 -14.38 -2.24
CA SER A 63 -3.44 -13.98 -3.58
C SER A 63 -3.76 -12.51 -3.58
N GLY A 64 -3.44 -11.81 -4.67
CA GLY A 64 -3.71 -10.40 -4.83
C GLY A 64 -2.58 -9.49 -4.35
N LEU A 65 -2.89 -8.21 -4.25
CA LEU A 65 -1.94 -7.17 -3.88
C LEU A 65 -1.80 -7.09 -2.35
N ILE A 66 -0.58 -7.20 -1.88
CA ILE A 66 -0.24 -6.98 -0.48
C ILE A 66 0.39 -5.60 -0.36
N HIS A 67 -0.14 -4.78 0.51
CA HIS A 67 0.36 -3.43 0.75
C HIS A 67 0.33 -3.02 2.22
N SER A 68 -0.11 -3.92 3.08
CA SER A 68 -0.03 -3.74 4.53
C SER A 68 0.79 -4.88 5.11
N VAL A 69 1.61 -4.57 6.10
CA VAL A 69 2.50 -5.54 6.72
C VAL A 69 2.26 -5.59 8.22
N ASN A 70 2.37 -6.78 8.79
CA ASN A 70 2.45 -6.90 10.24
C ASN A 70 3.90 -6.65 10.70
N GLU A 71 4.07 -6.48 12.00
CA GLU A 71 5.37 -6.17 12.58
C GLU A 71 6.42 -7.25 12.30
N GLN A 72 6.03 -8.50 12.30
CA GLN A 72 6.95 -9.62 12.05
C GLN A 72 7.50 -9.59 10.62
N LEU A 73 6.63 -9.39 9.64
CA LEU A 73 7.03 -9.28 8.24
C LEU A 73 7.90 -8.05 8.01
N ALA A 74 7.52 -6.92 8.62
CA ALA A 74 8.30 -5.69 8.53
C ALA A 74 9.73 -5.88 9.03
N LYS A 75 9.89 -6.48 10.21
CA LYS A 75 11.22 -6.75 10.80
C LYS A 75 12.02 -7.73 9.95
N LEU A 76 11.39 -8.75 9.40
CA LEU A 76 12.08 -9.72 8.54
C LEU A 76 12.65 -9.03 7.30
N ILE A 77 11.87 -8.18 6.65
CA ILE A 77 12.31 -7.41 5.47
C ILE A 77 13.43 -6.43 5.83
N GLU A 78 13.30 -5.72 6.95
CA GLU A 78 14.33 -4.80 7.45
C GLU A 78 15.66 -5.52 7.68
N ASN A 79 15.61 -6.72 8.27
CA ASN A 79 16.80 -7.53 8.52
C ASN A 79 17.46 -8.01 7.23
N ILE A 80 16.68 -8.42 6.24
CA ILE A 80 17.22 -8.85 4.93
C ILE A 80 18.00 -7.70 4.29
N VAL A 81 17.43 -6.50 4.25
CA VAL A 81 18.08 -5.35 3.66
C VAL A 81 19.35 -4.98 4.44
N LYS A 82 19.31 -5.02 5.76
CA LYS A 82 20.46 -4.73 6.61
C LYS A 82 21.59 -5.74 6.40
N ASP A 83 21.26 -7.02 6.38
CA ASP A 83 22.26 -8.10 6.26
C ASP A 83 22.99 -8.08 4.93
N TYR A 84 22.30 -7.75 3.84
CA TYR A 84 22.89 -7.77 2.50
C TYR A 84 23.51 -6.44 2.08
N SER A 85 22.94 -5.31 2.49
CA SER A 85 23.35 -3.98 1.97
C SER A 85 23.92 -3.04 3.02
N ASP A 86 23.80 -3.36 4.28
CA ASP A 86 24.17 -2.49 5.41
C ASP A 86 23.30 -1.22 5.56
N TYR A 87 22.27 -1.07 4.75
CA TYR A 87 21.34 0.04 4.89
C TYR A 87 20.29 -0.24 5.95
N ASP A 88 19.98 0.79 6.73
CA ASP A 88 18.89 0.77 7.70
C ASP A 88 17.62 1.30 7.05
N ILE A 89 16.58 0.47 7.03
CA ILE A 89 15.25 0.86 6.59
C ILE A 89 14.22 0.59 7.66
N LYS A 90 13.09 1.28 7.55
CA LYS A 90 11.90 1.02 8.34
C LYS A 90 10.74 0.78 7.40
N VAL A 91 10.19 -0.42 7.43
CA VAL A 91 8.99 -0.75 6.65
C VAL A 91 7.78 -0.18 7.37
N VAL A 92 7.14 0.82 6.75
CA VAL A 92 5.96 1.45 7.33
C VAL A 92 4.72 0.68 6.94
N ASP A 93 3.75 0.69 7.84
CA ASP A 93 2.47 0.06 7.62
C ASP A 93 1.52 1.05 6.95
N ASN A 94 1.13 0.77 5.72
CA ASN A 94 0.09 1.52 5.04
C ASN A 94 -1.27 1.01 5.51
N ASN A 95 -2.06 1.90 6.07
CA ASN A 95 -3.32 1.56 6.71
C ASN A 95 -4.47 1.59 5.70
N PHE A 96 -4.68 0.47 5.00
CA PHE A 96 -5.85 0.24 4.16
C PHE A 96 -6.93 -0.45 4.98
N ILE A 97 -8.13 0.09 4.97
CA ILE A 97 -9.23 -0.40 5.79
C ILE A 97 -10.47 -0.68 4.94
N LEU A 98 -11.35 -1.53 5.48
CA LEU A 98 -12.64 -1.83 4.88
C LEU A 98 -13.65 -0.74 5.20
N GLY A 99 -14.34 -0.25 4.18
CA GLY A 99 -15.47 0.66 4.31
C GLY A 99 -16.69 0.16 3.59
N GLN A 100 -17.83 0.76 3.87
CA GLN A 100 -19.08 0.49 3.19
C GLN A 100 -19.72 1.79 2.72
N ILE A 101 -20.17 1.82 1.47
CA ILE A 101 -20.82 2.98 0.89
C ILE A 101 -22.19 3.19 1.55
N LYS A 102 -22.41 4.38 2.11
CA LYS A 102 -23.67 4.76 2.77
C LYS A 102 -24.48 5.75 1.96
N GLU A 103 -23.84 6.69 1.27
CA GLU A 103 -24.52 7.73 0.51
C GLU A 103 -23.66 8.15 -0.68
N ASN A 104 -24.31 8.34 -1.82
CA ASN A 104 -23.68 8.90 -3.02
C ASN A 104 -23.96 10.41 -3.07
N LEU A 105 -22.93 11.24 -3.00
CA LEU A 105 -23.03 12.69 -3.02
C LEU A 105 -22.87 13.30 -4.43
N GLY A 106 -22.62 12.45 -5.42
CA GLY A 106 -22.32 12.89 -6.78
C GLY A 106 -20.85 13.24 -6.98
N LYS A 107 -20.41 13.34 -8.22
CA LYS A 107 -19.04 13.69 -8.61
C LYS A 107 -17.98 12.80 -7.96
N ASN A 108 -18.25 11.50 -7.88
CA ASN A 108 -17.37 10.49 -7.25
C ASN A 108 -17.11 10.75 -5.75
N GLN A 109 -18.02 11.47 -5.08
CA GLN A 109 -17.96 11.70 -3.64
C GLN A 109 -19.00 10.85 -2.93
N TYR A 110 -18.59 10.27 -1.80
CA TYR A 110 -19.41 9.33 -1.05
C TYR A 110 -19.26 9.55 0.44
N LYS A 111 -20.35 9.27 1.18
CA LYS A 111 -20.25 9.02 2.61
C LYS A 111 -20.05 7.54 2.84
N ILE A 112 -19.08 7.18 3.64
CA ILE A 112 -18.71 5.80 3.90
C ILE A 112 -18.60 5.54 5.41
N ASP A 113 -19.00 4.32 5.79
CA ASP A 113 -18.76 3.80 7.13
C ASP A 113 -17.39 3.12 7.15
N ILE A 114 -16.52 3.56 8.04
CA ILE A 114 -15.18 2.98 8.26
C ILE A 114 -15.01 2.50 9.70
N GLY A 115 -16.12 2.23 10.39
CA GLY A 115 -16.09 1.76 11.77
C GLY A 115 -16.05 2.86 12.82
N LEU A 116 -16.12 4.12 12.42
CA LEU A 116 -16.22 5.26 13.33
C LEU A 116 -17.69 5.54 13.65
N LYS A 117 -17.91 6.36 14.69
CA LYS A 117 -19.26 6.74 15.12
C LYS A 117 -20.07 7.38 14.00
N GLU A 118 -19.43 8.21 13.17
CA GLU A 118 -20.05 8.88 12.03
C GLU A 118 -19.39 8.48 10.72
N SER A 119 -20.17 8.47 9.65
CA SER A 119 -19.64 8.27 8.32
C SER A 119 -18.71 9.41 7.91
N VAL A 120 -17.71 9.11 7.10
CA VAL A 120 -16.73 10.07 6.62
C VAL A 120 -16.90 10.33 5.13
N LEU A 121 -16.42 11.48 4.68
CA LEU A 121 -16.40 11.84 3.26
C LEU A 121 -15.21 11.17 2.59
N ALA A 122 -15.47 10.53 1.44
CA ALA A 122 -14.44 9.91 0.62
C ALA A 122 -14.64 10.22 -0.86
N ILE A 123 -13.55 10.18 -1.61
CA ILE A 123 -13.57 10.31 -3.06
C ILE A 123 -13.22 8.96 -3.66
N SER A 124 -13.94 8.57 -4.72
CA SER A 124 -13.65 7.35 -5.45
C SER A 124 -12.64 7.61 -6.57
N ASN A 125 -11.56 6.82 -6.58
CA ASN A 125 -10.58 6.80 -7.67
C ASN A 125 -10.90 5.73 -8.71
N ILE A 126 -11.98 4.97 -8.52
CA ILE A 126 -12.35 3.80 -9.35
C ILE A 126 -13.71 3.94 -10.03
N GLY A 127 -14.25 5.15 -10.08
CA GLY A 127 -15.53 5.42 -10.74
C GLY A 127 -16.72 5.35 -9.79
N GLU A 128 -17.91 5.11 -10.34
CA GLU A 128 -19.14 5.05 -9.58
C GLU A 128 -19.28 3.76 -8.77
N LEU A 129 -19.86 3.92 -7.59
CA LEU A 129 -20.10 2.86 -6.62
C LEU A 129 -21.57 2.86 -6.18
N ASN A 130 -22.07 1.71 -5.79
CA ASN A 130 -23.43 1.56 -5.30
C ASN A 130 -23.50 1.59 -3.78
N ILE A 131 -24.60 2.10 -3.25
CA ILE A 131 -24.84 2.08 -1.80
C ILE A 131 -24.85 0.63 -1.33
N GLY A 132 -24.14 0.37 -0.23
CA GLY A 132 -23.99 -0.96 0.36
C GLY A 132 -22.77 -1.73 -0.09
N GLU A 133 -22.06 -1.27 -1.13
CA GLU A 133 -20.80 -1.92 -1.54
C GLU A 133 -19.72 -1.78 -0.47
N PHE A 134 -18.92 -2.85 -0.34
CA PHE A 134 -17.72 -2.86 0.49
C PHE A 134 -16.51 -2.48 -0.35
N VAL A 135 -15.72 -1.56 0.16
CA VAL A 135 -14.62 -0.93 -0.57
C VAL A 135 -13.36 -0.86 0.28
N GLU A 136 -12.22 -0.78 -0.41
CA GLU A 136 -10.96 -0.45 0.23
C GLU A 136 -10.84 1.07 0.37
N VAL A 137 -10.45 1.51 1.54
CA VAL A 137 -10.33 2.93 1.87
C VAL A 137 -8.94 3.23 2.38
N SER A 138 -8.36 4.30 1.86
CA SER A 138 -7.03 4.77 2.24
C SER A 138 -7.13 6.18 2.82
N TYR A 139 -6.45 6.42 3.95
CA TYR A 139 -6.30 7.76 4.49
C TYR A 139 -5.34 8.57 3.60
N LYS A 140 -5.47 9.90 3.61
CA LYS A 140 -4.70 10.82 2.77
C LYS A 140 -3.18 10.63 2.83
N GLU A 141 -2.65 10.18 3.98
CA GLU A 141 -1.21 9.97 4.17
C GLU A 141 -0.73 8.61 3.65
N THR A 142 -1.64 7.74 3.25
CA THR A 142 -1.31 6.39 2.80
C THR A 142 -0.62 6.43 1.44
N ARG A 143 0.49 5.71 1.31
CA ARG A 143 1.17 5.52 0.03
C ARG A 143 0.47 4.42 -0.76
N LEU A 144 0.17 4.69 -2.02
CA LEU A 144 -0.53 3.78 -2.91
C LEU A 144 0.46 2.95 -3.74
N PRO A 145 0.00 1.82 -4.33
CA PRO A 145 0.85 1.02 -5.24
C PRO A 145 1.39 1.79 -6.45
N THR A 146 0.77 2.91 -6.82
CA THR A 146 1.26 3.82 -7.86
C THR A 146 2.53 4.56 -7.46
N GLY A 147 2.89 4.55 -6.17
CA GLY A 147 3.97 5.33 -5.60
C GLY A 147 3.53 6.69 -5.08
N HIS A 148 2.33 7.14 -5.40
CA HIS A 148 1.79 8.40 -4.89
C HIS A 148 1.04 8.19 -3.58
N LYS A 149 1.02 9.22 -2.72
CA LYS A 149 0.13 9.22 -1.56
C LYS A 149 -1.32 9.44 -2.00
N ALA A 150 -2.27 8.92 -1.23
CA ALA A 150 -3.69 9.12 -1.50
C ALA A 150 -4.06 10.60 -1.64
N TYR A 151 -3.39 11.46 -0.89
CA TYR A 151 -3.54 12.91 -0.96
C TYR A 151 -3.47 13.46 -2.39
N HIS A 152 -2.61 12.90 -3.24
CA HIS A 152 -2.46 13.32 -4.63
C HIS A 152 -3.78 13.23 -5.42
N TYR A 153 -4.61 12.24 -5.13
CA TYR A 153 -5.89 12.01 -5.80
C TYR A 153 -7.07 12.71 -5.13
N LEU A 154 -6.91 13.15 -3.89
CA LEU A 154 -7.98 13.79 -3.11
C LEU A 154 -8.16 15.27 -3.43
N LYS A 155 -7.12 15.93 -3.91
CA LYS A 155 -7.12 17.34 -4.30
C LYS A 155 -7.66 18.29 -3.21
N GLY A 156 -7.46 17.92 -1.94
CA GLY A 156 -7.92 18.71 -0.80
C GLY A 156 -9.42 18.65 -0.51
N LEU A 157 -10.18 17.79 -1.22
CA LEU A 157 -11.64 17.72 -1.09
C LEU A 157 -12.11 16.77 0.00
N ALA A 158 -11.28 15.81 0.40
CA ALA A 158 -11.59 14.83 1.44
C ALA A 158 -10.32 14.30 2.06
N ASP A 159 -10.45 13.53 3.15
CA ASP A 159 -9.33 12.90 3.83
C ASP A 159 -9.17 11.42 3.48
N TYR A 160 -10.14 10.83 2.78
CA TYR A 160 -10.17 9.40 2.45
C TYR A 160 -10.37 9.17 0.96
N LEU A 161 -9.66 8.16 0.45
CA LEU A 161 -9.73 7.76 -0.96
C LEU A 161 -10.21 6.32 -1.04
N ILE A 162 -11.20 6.06 -1.91
CA ILE A 162 -11.66 4.71 -2.23
C ILE A 162 -10.83 4.20 -3.41
N THR A 163 -10.11 3.10 -3.19
CA THR A 163 -9.11 2.59 -4.15
C THR A 163 -9.44 1.22 -4.73
N ASN A 164 -10.37 0.49 -4.13
CA ASN A 164 -10.82 -0.79 -4.66
C ASN A 164 -12.25 -1.10 -4.24
N LYS A 165 -12.92 -1.95 -5.02
CA LYS A 165 -14.29 -2.39 -4.78
C LYS A 165 -14.37 -3.93 -4.87
N ASP A 166 -15.58 -4.46 -4.71
CA ASP A 166 -15.85 -5.90 -4.78
C ASP A 166 -15.14 -6.68 -3.66
N LEU A 167 -15.01 -6.04 -2.50
CA LEU A 167 -14.46 -6.68 -1.32
C LEU A 167 -15.53 -7.48 -0.61
N ARG A 168 -15.11 -8.51 0.13
CA ARG A 168 -16.01 -9.33 0.93
C ARG A 168 -16.56 -8.51 2.09
N PRO A 169 -17.87 -8.68 2.42
CA PRO A 169 -18.44 -8.07 3.62
C PRO A 169 -17.70 -8.50 4.88
N ASP A 170 -17.39 -7.52 5.73
CA ASP A 170 -16.79 -7.73 7.04
C ASP A 170 -17.07 -6.49 7.89
N VAL A 171 -16.52 -6.43 9.08
CA VAL A 171 -16.69 -5.28 9.96
C VAL A 171 -15.97 -4.06 9.39
N CYS A 172 -16.68 -2.95 9.22
CA CYS A 172 -16.10 -1.71 8.72
C CYS A 172 -14.99 -1.22 9.66
N GLY A 173 -13.89 -0.76 9.07
CA GLY A 173 -12.68 -0.37 9.79
C GLY A 173 -11.67 -1.49 9.95
N THR A 174 -12.02 -2.72 9.55
CA THR A 174 -11.08 -3.85 9.56
C THR A 174 -9.89 -3.54 8.65
N LYS A 175 -8.69 -3.75 9.14
CA LYS A 175 -7.47 -3.53 8.39
C LYS A 175 -7.32 -4.59 7.30
N LEU A 176 -7.01 -4.13 6.08
CA LEU A 176 -6.83 -5.00 4.93
C LEU A 176 -5.34 -5.25 4.70
N TYR A 177 -4.92 -6.49 4.81
CA TYR A 177 -3.55 -6.92 4.53
C TYR A 177 -3.40 -7.43 3.10
N ILE A 178 -4.46 -8.01 2.56
CA ILE A 178 -4.48 -8.64 1.24
C ILE A 178 -5.75 -8.20 0.53
N LEU A 179 -5.61 -7.75 -0.71
CA LEU A 179 -6.76 -7.47 -1.54
C LEU A 179 -7.11 -8.70 -2.36
N GLU A 180 -8.29 -9.24 -2.12
CA GLU A 180 -8.88 -10.30 -2.94
C GLU A 180 -10.04 -9.70 -3.72
N SER A 181 -10.04 -9.88 -5.05
CA SER A 181 -11.24 -9.56 -5.82
C SER A 181 -12.27 -10.67 -5.59
N SER A 182 -13.50 -10.28 -5.28
CA SER A 182 -14.63 -11.22 -5.24
C SER A 182 -15.04 -11.56 -6.67
N LYS A 183 -14.65 -12.70 -7.13
CA LYS A 183 -15.20 -13.23 -8.37
C LYS A 183 -16.27 -14.24 -8.06
#